data_8f8e93ce689da6a5fd8fd210bd8de998
#
_entry.id   8f8e93ce689da6a5fd8fd210bd8de998
#
_cell.length_a   1.000
_cell.length_b   1.000
_cell.length_c   1.000
_cell.angle_alpha   90.00
_cell.angle_beta   90.00
_cell.angle_gamma   90.00
#
_symmetry.space_group_name_H-M   'P 1'
#
loop_
_entity.id
_entity.type
_entity.pdbx_description
1 polymer ?
#
loop_
_entity_poly.entity_id
_entity_poly.type
_entity_poly.pdbx_seq_one_letter_code
_entity_poly.pdbx_strand_id
1 'polypeptide(L)'
;MRYEDLKLNLRKIIEVPGAKAPFSCELSTDELDFPAVVRFDEPLKAEGAVVNTAGILTLKGTVAAKMHCVCDRCGAEFDREKTVELNAGIATDESEEDLFQMEDDEIDLDDILFTSFVFDMDAKMLCKPDCAGLCDGCGANLNFEKCSCKKPVDPRWAVLEQLLDK
;
A
#
# COMPACT_ATOMS: atom_id res chain seq x y z
N MET A 1 -22.43 2.24 6.59
CA MET A 1 -23.20 1.50 5.57
C MET A 1 -22.39 0.25 5.28
N ARG A 2 -22.85 -0.95 5.67
CA ARG A 2 -22.12 -2.18 5.31
C ARG A 2 -22.21 -2.29 3.79
N TYR A 3 -21.06 -2.28 3.13
CA TYR A 3 -20.98 -2.64 1.73
C TYR A 3 -21.43 -4.10 1.61
N GLU A 4 -22.18 -4.41 0.56
CA GLU A 4 -22.52 -5.78 0.21
C GLU A 4 -21.19 -6.54 0.07
N ASP A 5 -21.05 -7.66 0.79
CA ASP A 5 -19.91 -8.56 0.72
C ASP A 5 -19.57 -8.79 -0.76
N LEU A 6 -18.42 -8.29 -1.21
CA LEU A 6 -17.95 -8.43 -2.59
C LEU A 6 -17.46 -9.86 -2.79
N LYS A 7 -18.39 -10.81 -2.83
CA LYS A 7 -18.09 -12.23 -3.01
C LYS A 7 -17.97 -12.57 -4.48
N LEU A 8 -16.91 -13.26 -4.84
CA LEU A 8 -16.67 -13.80 -6.16
C LEU A 8 -16.83 -15.33 -6.14
N ASN A 9 -17.81 -15.83 -6.89
CA ASN A 9 -18.03 -17.27 -7.00
C ASN A 9 -17.09 -17.90 -8.04
N LEU A 10 -16.30 -18.88 -7.60
CA LEU A 10 -15.25 -19.55 -8.37
C LEU A 10 -15.64 -20.95 -8.87
N ARG A 11 -16.84 -21.44 -8.56
CA ARG A 11 -17.29 -22.80 -8.87
C ARG A 11 -17.05 -23.23 -10.33
N LYS A 12 -17.16 -22.29 -11.26
CA LYS A 12 -16.98 -22.56 -12.70
C LYS A 12 -15.53 -22.73 -13.13
N ILE A 13 -14.58 -22.28 -12.30
CA ILE A 13 -13.17 -22.27 -12.66
C ILE A 13 -12.34 -23.25 -11.82
N ILE A 14 -12.83 -23.70 -10.66
CA ILE A 14 -12.11 -24.61 -9.75
C ILE A 14 -11.63 -25.87 -10.47
N GLU A 15 -12.52 -26.51 -11.21
CA GLU A 15 -12.24 -27.79 -11.89
C GLU A 15 -11.68 -27.63 -13.31
N VAL A 16 -11.57 -26.39 -13.84
CA VAL A 16 -11.19 -26.15 -15.22
C VAL A 16 -9.84 -25.43 -15.32
N PRO A 17 -8.74 -26.18 -15.56
CA PRO A 17 -7.41 -25.57 -15.72
C PRO A 17 -7.40 -24.54 -16.85
N GLY A 18 -6.82 -23.37 -16.56
CA GLY A 18 -6.77 -22.25 -17.50
C GLY A 18 -7.99 -21.34 -17.50
N ALA A 19 -9.06 -21.70 -16.79
CA ALA A 19 -10.24 -20.85 -16.66
C ALA A 19 -9.95 -19.61 -15.83
N LYS A 20 -10.73 -18.54 -16.06
CA LYS A 20 -10.59 -17.23 -15.39
C LYS A 20 -11.95 -16.71 -14.95
N ALA A 21 -12.01 -16.13 -13.76
CA ALA A 21 -13.15 -15.38 -13.26
C ALA A 21 -12.74 -13.90 -13.13
N PRO A 22 -13.14 -13.03 -14.08
CA PRO A 22 -12.80 -11.61 -14.02
C PRO A 22 -13.61 -10.90 -12.94
N PHE A 23 -13.04 -9.85 -12.36
CA PHE A 23 -13.71 -8.93 -11.45
C PHE A 23 -13.34 -7.48 -11.78
N SER A 24 -14.24 -6.55 -11.45
CA SER A 24 -14.00 -5.11 -11.45
C SER A 24 -14.92 -4.51 -10.41
N CYS A 25 -14.36 -3.84 -9.42
CA CYS A 25 -15.11 -3.31 -8.29
C CYS A 25 -14.47 -2.02 -7.75
N GLU A 26 -15.24 -1.31 -6.93
CA GLU A 26 -14.79 -0.17 -6.16
C GLU A 26 -14.91 -0.51 -4.67
N LEU A 27 -13.86 -0.19 -3.89
CA LEU A 27 -13.83 -0.41 -2.46
C LEU A 27 -13.92 0.92 -1.72
N SER A 28 -14.63 0.93 -0.61
CA SER A 28 -14.64 2.08 0.29
C SER A 28 -13.27 2.31 0.91
N THR A 29 -13.00 3.58 1.16
CA THR A 29 -11.79 4.03 1.87
C THR A 29 -12.04 4.38 3.33
N ASP A 30 -13.27 4.18 3.83
CA ASP A 30 -13.69 4.61 5.19
C ASP A 30 -12.91 3.92 6.32
N GLU A 31 -12.45 2.69 6.08
CA GLU A 31 -11.70 1.89 7.06
C GLU A 31 -10.17 2.05 6.89
N LEU A 32 -9.71 2.80 5.88
CA LEU A 32 -8.31 3.03 5.63
C LEU A 32 -7.82 4.25 6.42
N ASP A 33 -6.95 4.03 7.39
CA ASP A 33 -6.32 5.09 8.18
C ASP A 33 -4.79 4.99 8.07
N PHE A 34 -4.20 5.94 7.36
CA PHE A 34 -2.75 6.06 7.23
C PHE A 34 -2.31 7.45 7.70
N PRO A 35 -1.34 7.57 8.63
CA PRO A 35 -0.96 8.85 9.25
C PRO A 35 -0.58 9.95 8.27
N ALA A 36 -0.01 9.59 7.11
CA ALA A 36 0.42 10.56 6.10
C ALA A 36 -0.63 10.79 5.00
N VAL A 37 -1.76 10.09 5.01
CA VAL A 37 -2.86 10.27 4.05
C VAL A 37 -3.94 11.13 4.70
N VAL A 38 -4.15 12.32 4.14
CA VAL A 38 -5.19 13.25 4.62
C VAL A 38 -6.57 12.78 4.19
N ARG A 39 -6.67 12.31 2.94
CA ARG A 39 -7.91 11.78 2.37
C ARG A 39 -7.62 10.96 1.11
N PHE A 40 -8.54 10.10 0.77
CA PHE A 40 -8.64 9.50 -0.55
C PHE A 40 -9.58 10.36 -1.41
N ASP A 41 -9.19 10.66 -2.63
CA ASP A 41 -9.99 11.53 -3.52
C ASP A 41 -11.12 10.74 -4.21
N GLU A 42 -10.95 9.44 -4.36
CA GLU A 42 -11.91 8.50 -4.97
C GLU A 42 -11.89 7.16 -4.20
N PRO A 43 -12.95 6.33 -4.29
CA PRO A 43 -12.89 4.93 -3.87
C PRO A 43 -11.72 4.21 -4.56
N LEU A 44 -11.19 3.17 -3.92
CA LEU A 44 -10.17 2.32 -4.56
C LEU A 44 -10.80 1.59 -5.76
N LYS A 45 -10.12 1.58 -6.89
CA LYS A 45 -10.57 0.87 -8.09
C LYS A 45 -9.74 -0.39 -8.26
N ALA A 46 -10.42 -1.53 -8.23
CA ALA A 46 -9.79 -2.82 -8.39
C ALA A 46 -10.30 -3.54 -9.63
N GLU A 47 -9.37 -4.08 -10.40
CA GLU A 47 -9.69 -4.90 -11.58
C GLU A 47 -8.71 -6.06 -11.73
N GLY A 48 -9.21 -7.18 -12.20
CA GLY A 48 -8.38 -8.36 -12.37
C GLY A 48 -9.19 -9.63 -12.67
N ALA A 49 -8.56 -10.76 -12.37
CA ALA A 49 -9.23 -12.06 -12.49
C ALA A 49 -8.58 -13.08 -11.52
N VAL A 50 -9.40 -14.01 -11.05
CA VAL A 50 -8.90 -15.25 -10.48
C VAL A 50 -8.62 -16.22 -11.61
N VAL A 51 -7.43 -16.80 -11.61
CA VAL A 51 -6.95 -17.71 -12.65
C VAL A 51 -6.66 -19.07 -12.03
N ASN A 52 -7.19 -20.14 -12.63
CA ASN A 52 -6.83 -21.51 -12.29
C ASN A 52 -5.63 -21.95 -13.14
N THR A 53 -4.49 -22.13 -12.52
CA THR A 53 -3.29 -22.66 -13.16
C THR A 53 -3.00 -24.05 -12.64
N ALA A 54 -3.44 -25.07 -13.35
CA ALA A 54 -3.23 -26.49 -13.01
C ALA A 54 -3.72 -26.87 -11.58
N GLY A 55 -4.86 -26.33 -11.18
CA GLY A 55 -5.47 -26.56 -9.87
C GLY A 55 -5.11 -25.52 -8.80
N ILE A 56 -4.15 -24.64 -9.07
CA ILE A 56 -3.78 -23.55 -8.18
C ILE A 56 -4.58 -22.29 -8.57
N LEU A 57 -5.37 -21.79 -7.64
CA LEU A 57 -6.13 -20.55 -7.82
C LEU A 57 -5.30 -19.35 -7.39
N THR A 58 -5.18 -18.36 -8.28
CA THR A 58 -4.43 -17.13 -8.00
C THR A 58 -5.25 -15.93 -8.45
N LEU A 59 -5.47 -14.98 -7.56
CA LEU A 59 -6.03 -13.68 -7.89
C LEU A 59 -4.92 -12.77 -8.43
N LYS A 60 -5.10 -12.26 -9.65
CA LYS A 60 -4.18 -11.35 -10.33
C LYS A 60 -4.93 -10.13 -10.83
N GLY A 61 -4.32 -8.96 -10.64
CA GLY A 61 -4.94 -7.72 -11.05
C GLY A 61 -4.22 -6.51 -10.49
N THR A 62 -4.95 -5.41 -10.36
CA THR A 62 -4.43 -4.17 -9.78
C THR A 62 -5.47 -3.49 -8.90
N VAL A 63 -4.99 -2.78 -7.88
CA VAL A 63 -5.77 -1.82 -7.09
C VAL A 63 -5.15 -0.44 -7.26
N ALA A 64 -5.95 0.52 -7.71
CA ALA A 64 -5.53 1.90 -7.92
C ALA A 64 -6.18 2.82 -6.87
N ALA A 65 -5.38 3.73 -6.32
CA ALA A 65 -5.78 4.74 -5.34
C ALA A 65 -5.28 6.12 -5.76
N LYS A 66 -6.12 7.16 -5.50
CA LYS A 66 -5.73 8.57 -5.55
C LYS A 66 -5.84 9.16 -4.16
N MET A 67 -4.76 9.71 -3.68
CA MET A 67 -4.62 10.15 -2.30
C MET A 67 -4.07 11.56 -2.23
N HIS A 68 -4.58 12.35 -1.29
CA HIS A 68 -3.98 13.59 -0.85
C HIS A 68 -3.16 13.32 0.42
N CYS A 69 -1.87 13.58 0.38
CA CYS A 69 -0.91 13.17 1.39
C CYS A 69 -0.13 14.34 1.96
N VAL A 70 0.45 14.14 3.15
CA VAL A 70 1.44 15.03 3.76
C VAL A 70 2.81 14.34 3.74
N CYS A 71 3.83 15.07 3.30
CA CYS A 71 5.19 14.54 3.25
C CYS A 71 5.78 14.36 4.65
N ASP A 72 6.21 13.14 4.99
CA ASP A 72 6.82 12.82 6.30
C ASP A 72 8.14 13.56 6.59
N ARG A 73 8.78 14.14 5.57
CA ARG A 73 10.05 14.86 5.75
C ARG A 73 9.89 16.38 5.82
N CYS A 74 9.02 16.96 5.00
CA CYS A 74 8.93 18.43 4.90
C CYS A 74 7.56 18.98 5.24
N GLY A 75 6.57 18.13 5.56
CA GLY A 75 5.22 18.56 5.91
C GLY A 75 4.41 19.18 4.76
N ALA A 76 4.94 19.18 3.53
CA ALA A 76 4.20 19.69 2.39
C ALA A 76 3.11 18.73 1.96
N GLU A 77 1.94 19.26 1.62
CA GLU A 77 0.85 18.49 1.02
C GLU A 77 1.13 18.21 -0.45
N PHE A 78 0.73 17.03 -0.92
CA PHE A 78 0.88 16.61 -2.31
C PHE A 78 -0.11 15.51 -2.68
N ASP A 79 -0.46 15.45 -3.96
CA ASP A 79 -1.31 14.40 -4.49
C ASP A 79 -0.45 13.22 -4.96
N ARG A 80 -0.94 12.01 -4.71
CA ARG A 80 -0.27 10.77 -5.09
C ARG A 80 -1.25 9.77 -5.68
N GLU A 81 -0.88 9.22 -6.80
CA GLU A 81 -1.52 8.03 -7.36
C GLU A 81 -0.66 6.81 -7.02
N LYS A 82 -1.31 5.75 -6.54
CA LYS A 82 -0.66 4.47 -6.25
C LYS A 82 -1.44 3.37 -6.94
N THR A 83 -0.70 2.47 -7.58
CA THR A 83 -1.23 1.24 -8.15
C THR A 83 -0.49 0.07 -7.51
N VAL A 84 -1.25 -0.82 -6.90
CA VAL A 84 -0.76 -2.06 -6.28
C VAL A 84 -1.02 -3.22 -7.23
N GLU A 85 0.00 -4.00 -7.51
CA GLU A 85 -0.16 -5.24 -8.28
C GLU A 85 -0.63 -6.36 -7.36
N LEU A 86 -1.70 -7.01 -7.73
CA LEU A 86 -2.27 -8.12 -7.00
C LEU A 86 -1.70 -9.45 -7.49
N ASN A 87 -1.25 -10.27 -6.55
CA ASN A 87 -0.83 -11.65 -6.80
C ASN A 87 -1.07 -12.47 -5.54
N ALA A 88 -2.34 -12.79 -5.26
CA ALA A 88 -2.76 -13.47 -4.05
C ALA A 88 -3.14 -14.93 -4.34
N GLY A 89 -2.56 -15.86 -3.60
CA GLY A 89 -2.94 -17.26 -3.63
C GLY A 89 -4.27 -17.49 -2.90
N ILE A 90 -5.09 -18.38 -3.43
CA ILE A 90 -6.38 -18.76 -2.85
C ILE A 90 -6.29 -20.22 -2.46
N ALA A 91 -6.52 -20.51 -1.18
CA ALA A 91 -6.52 -21.86 -0.65
C ALA A 91 -7.78 -22.61 -1.13
N THR A 92 -7.57 -23.84 -1.57
CA THR A 92 -8.66 -24.78 -1.86
C THR A 92 -8.84 -25.80 -0.73
N ASP A 93 -7.94 -25.79 0.26
CA ASP A 93 -7.87 -26.71 1.37
C ASP A 93 -7.53 -25.92 2.66
N GLU A 94 -8.18 -26.26 3.78
CA GLU A 94 -7.96 -25.62 5.10
C GLU A 94 -6.52 -25.76 5.64
N SER A 95 -5.70 -26.64 5.05
CA SER A 95 -4.31 -26.84 5.44
C SER A 95 -3.35 -25.73 4.99
N GLU A 96 -3.78 -24.85 4.09
CA GLU A 96 -2.99 -23.74 3.54
C GLU A 96 -3.26 -22.42 4.28
N GLU A 97 -2.87 -22.34 5.56
CA GLU A 97 -3.15 -21.21 6.46
C GLU A 97 -2.59 -19.87 5.98
N ASP A 98 -1.54 -19.86 5.14
CA ASP A 98 -0.90 -18.66 4.61
C ASP A 98 -1.62 -18.06 3.38
N LEU A 99 -2.67 -18.70 2.89
CA LEU A 99 -3.43 -18.26 1.71
C LEU A 99 -4.82 -17.76 2.11
N PHE A 100 -5.41 -16.95 1.24
CA PHE A 100 -6.79 -16.50 1.42
C PHE A 100 -7.76 -17.67 1.29
N GLN A 101 -8.59 -17.86 2.30
CA GLN A 101 -9.49 -18.99 2.38
C GLN A 101 -10.70 -18.79 1.46
N MET A 102 -11.14 -19.89 0.86
CA MET A 102 -12.37 -19.95 0.08
C MET A 102 -13.46 -20.65 0.90
N GLU A 103 -14.65 -20.07 0.95
CA GLU A 103 -15.82 -20.65 1.63
C GLU A 103 -16.95 -20.89 0.61
N ASP A 104 -17.51 -22.10 0.55
CA ASP A 104 -18.63 -22.45 -0.33
C ASP A 104 -18.39 -22.09 -1.83
N ASP A 105 -17.19 -22.33 -2.35
CA ASP A 105 -16.75 -21.94 -3.69
C ASP A 105 -16.71 -20.40 -3.94
N GLU A 106 -16.70 -19.59 -2.90
CA GLU A 106 -16.65 -18.13 -2.94
C GLU A 106 -15.45 -17.57 -2.19
N ILE A 107 -14.92 -16.47 -2.69
CA ILE A 107 -13.90 -15.68 -1.99
C ILE A 107 -14.45 -14.30 -1.65
N ASP A 108 -13.98 -13.75 -0.53
CA ASP A 108 -14.21 -12.36 -0.16
C ASP A 108 -13.17 -11.48 -0.85
N LEU A 109 -13.61 -10.73 -1.87
CA LEU A 109 -12.74 -9.80 -2.59
C LEU A 109 -12.34 -8.60 -1.73
N ASP A 110 -13.22 -8.11 -0.86
CA ASP A 110 -12.93 -6.97 0.01
C ASP A 110 -11.72 -7.28 0.89
N ASP A 111 -11.71 -8.44 1.56
CA ASP A 111 -10.62 -8.85 2.44
C ASP A 111 -9.29 -8.96 1.68
N ILE A 112 -9.29 -9.63 0.53
CA ILE A 112 -8.09 -9.83 -0.29
C ILE A 112 -7.53 -8.50 -0.79
N LEU A 113 -8.40 -7.64 -1.35
CA LEU A 113 -8.00 -6.38 -1.96
C LEU A 113 -7.54 -5.38 -0.91
N PHE A 114 -8.28 -5.27 0.21
CA PHE A 114 -7.94 -4.42 1.34
C PHE A 114 -6.60 -4.82 1.96
N THR A 115 -6.45 -6.10 2.29
CA THR A 115 -5.20 -6.65 2.85
C THR A 115 -4.02 -6.40 1.92
N SER A 116 -4.16 -6.70 0.62
CA SER A 116 -3.10 -6.48 -0.36
C SER A 116 -2.72 -5.00 -0.49
N PHE A 117 -3.70 -4.10 -0.47
CA PHE A 117 -3.46 -2.65 -0.54
C PHE A 117 -2.72 -2.14 0.70
N VAL A 118 -3.15 -2.55 1.90
CA VAL A 118 -2.54 -2.14 3.18
C VAL A 118 -1.09 -2.61 3.27
N PHE A 119 -0.81 -3.86 2.89
CA PHE A 119 0.56 -4.41 2.93
C PHE A 119 1.52 -3.75 1.94
N ASP A 120 1.02 -3.26 0.80
CA ASP A 120 1.87 -2.59 -0.20
C ASP A 120 2.01 -1.07 0.03
N MET A 121 1.32 -0.52 1.06
CA MET A 121 1.46 0.90 1.38
C MET A 121 2.89 1.26 1.81
N ASP A 122 3.35 2.40 1.30
CA ASP A 122 4.69 2.89 1.60
C ASP A 122 4.84 3.23 3.09
N ALA A 123 5.87 2.72 3.74
CA ALA A 123 6.19 3.05 5.14
C ALA A 123 6.50 4.55 5.38
N LYS A 124 6.77 5.30 4.30
CA LYS A 124 7.00 6.76 4.32
C LYS A 124 6.42 7.40 3.08
N MET A 125 5.59 8.40 3.29
CA MET A 125 5.05 9.24 2.22
C MET A 125 5.96 10.44 1.97
N LEU A 126 6.58 10.49 0.79
CA LEU A 126 7.49 11.58 0.42
C LEU A 126 6.95 12.30 -0.81
N CYS A 127 6.95 13.64 -0.77
CA CYS A 127 6.53 14.46 -1.92
C CYS A 127 7.43 14.26 -3.16
N LYS A 128 8.69 13.87 -2.93
CA LYS A 128 9.66 13.45 -3.96
C LYS A 128 10.72 12.55 -3.33
N PRO A 129 11.36 11.65 -4.10
CA PRO A 129 12.33 10.68 -3.57
C PRO A 129 13.51 11.33 -2.86
N ASP A 130 13.98 12.48 -3.35
CA ASP A 130 15.10 13.28 -2.85
C ASP A 130 14.68 14.42 -1.92
N CYS A 131 13.50 14.35 -1.30
CA CYS A 131 13.01 15.39 -0.40
C CYS A 131 14.05 15.69 0.69
N ALA A 132 14.53 16.93 0.74
CA ALA A 132 15.56 17.36 1.70
C ALA A 132 15.01 17.58 3.12
N GLY A 133 13.67 17.63 3.28
CA GLY A 133 13.02 17.80 4.58
C GLY A 133 13.09 19.22 5.13
N LEU A 134 12.86 19.31 6.44
CA LEU A 134 13.00 20.55 7.22
C LEU A 134 14.34 20.58 7.93
N CYS A 135 14.87 21.78 8.17
CA CYS A 135 16.05 21.96 8.99
C CYS A 135 15.71 21.73 10.46
N ASP A 136 16.45 20.84 11.13
CA ASP A 136 16.25 20.52 12.55
C ASP A 136 16.47 21.71 13.48
N GLY A 137 17.22 22.73 13.05
CA GLY A 137 17.52 23.90 13.86
C GLY A 137 16.55 25.05 13.75
N CYS A 138 16.04 25.34 12.55
CA CYS A 138 15.18 26.51 12.28
C CYS A 138 13.86 26.19 11.61
N GLY A 139 13.59 24.93 11.22
CA GLY A 139 12.37 24.54 10.55
C GLY A 139 12.27 24.95 9.06
N ALA A 140 13.30 25.61 8.50
CA ALA A 140 13.30 25.98 7.09
C ALA A 140 13.18 24.76 6.18
N ASN A 141 12.37 24.89 5.12
CA ASN A 141 12.21 23.80 4.16
C ASN A 141 13.40 23.76 3.19
N LEU A 142 14.26 22.76 3.38
CA LEU A 142 15.50 22.59 2.64
C LEU A 142 15.31 22.26 1.15
N ASN A 143 14.09 22.00 0.71
CA ASN A 143 13.79 21.85 -0.71
C ASN A 143 13.77 23.18 -1.46
N PHE A 144 13.50 24.29 -0.75
CA PHE A 144 13.31 25.63 -1.33
C PHE A 144 14.28 26.65 -0.76
N GLU A 145 14.75 26.46 0.48
CA GLU A 145 15.53 27.44 1.20
C GLU A 145 16.90 26.86 1.63
N LYS A 146 17.93 27.71 1.58
CA LYS A 146 19.24 27.38 2.13
C LYS A 146 19.28 27.77 3.60
N CYS A 147 19.64 26.81 4.46
CA CYS A 147 19.82 27.07 5.89
C CYS A 147 21.29 27.24 6.24
N SER A 148 21.60 28.23 7.06
CA SER A 148 22.95 28.48 7.61
C SER A 148 23.14 27.92 9.04
N CYS A 149 22.18 27.20 9.58
CA CYS A 149 22.26 26.56 10.89
C CYS A 149 23.39 25.55 10.91
N LYS A 150 24.23 25.61 11.91
CA LYS A 150 25.17 24.52 12.22
C LYS A 150 24.37 23.36 12.80
N LYS A 151 24.50 22.16 12.22
CA LYS A 151 23.89 20.96 12.81
C LYS A 151 24.45 20.75 14.19
N PRO A 152 23.63 20.69 15.26
CA PRO A 152 24.11 20.33 16.57
C PRO A 152 24.67 18.90 16.51
N VAL A 153 25.92 18.74 16.88
CA VAL A 153 26.52 17.41 17.03
C VAL A 153 25.97 16.79 18.30
N ASP A 154 25.39 15.62 18.22
CA ASP A 154 24.93 14.87 19.40
C ASP A 154 26.17 14.68 20.33
N PRO A 155 26.10 15.09 21.61
CA PRO A 155 27.23 14.96 22.55
C PRO A 155 27.83 13.55 22.60
N ARG A 156 27.05 12.53 22.34
CA ARG A 156 27.52 11.13 22.29
C ARG A 156 28.49 10.86 21.14
N TRP A 157 28.39 11.62 20.04
CA TRP A 157 29.25 11.50 18.86
C TRP A 157 30.44 12.47 18.85
N ALA A 158 30.48 13.44 19.78
CA ALA A 158 31.53 14.45 19.86
C ALA A 158 32.94 13.84 20.01
N VAL A 159 33.06 12.67 20.63
CA VAL A 159 34.34 11.93 20.75
C VAL A 159 34.81 11.39 19.40
N LEU A 160 33.88 11.00 18.51
CA LEU A 160 34.22 10.49 17.18
C LEU A 160 34.65 11.63 16.23
N GLU A 161 34.09 12.85 16.41
CA GLU A 161 34.47 14.02 15.61
C GLU A 161 35.95 14.36 15.79
N GLN A 162 36.50 14.18 17.01
CA GLN A 162 37.95 14.39 17.33
C GLN A 162 38.86 13.41 16.58
N LEU A 163 38.34 12.28 16.06
CA LEU A 163 39.12 11.31 15.30
C LEU A 163 39.20 11.66 13.81
N LEU A 164 38.32 12.55 13.32
CA LEU A 164 38.27 12.98 11.91
C LEU A 164 39.16 14.20 11.65
N ASP A 165 39.59 14.91 12.70
CA ASP A 165 40.46 16.10 12.62
C ASP A 165 41.96 15.76 12.65
N LYS A 166 42.35 14.53 12.26
CA LYS A 166 43.74 14.10 12.16
C LYS A 166 44.19 13.86 10.75
#